data_e65ea197e9e3a3e6b54fe71a71bde4ca
#
_entry.id   e65ea197e9e3a3e6b54fe71a71bde4ca
#
_cell.length_a   1.000
_cell.length_b   1.000
_cell.length_c   1.000
_cell.angle_alpha   90.00
_cell.angle_beta   90.00
_cell.angle_gamma   90.00
#
_symmetry.space_group_name_H-M   'P 1'
#
loop_
_entity.id
_entity.type
_entity.pdbx_description
1 polymer ?
#
loop_
_entity_poly.entity_id
_entity_poly.type
_entity_poly.pdbx_seq_one_letter_code
_entity_poly.pdbx_strand_id
1 'polypeptide(L)'
;GRGSNMRSLVEHQLPVRAVVSNRAEAAGLAFARDRGIPALALDHRAYSSRESFDQALTELIDRYHPEAVILAGFMRILSVGFVRHYEGRLINIHPSLLPAFAGLDTHARALKAGVKVHGATVHFVTPDLDAGPIIVQAAVPVRPDDSEATLAARVLAQEHRIFPLAVQWLLGGQLRIDKGVVHVAGNPPQWMFNAS
;
A
#
# COMPACT_ATOMS: atom_id res chain seq x y z
N GLY A 1 2.10 12.78 0.97
CA GLY A 1 2.98 11.86 1.69
C GLY A 1 4.43 11.98 1.25
N ARG A 2 5.38 11.47 2.03
CA ARG A 2 6.82 11.50 1.71
C ARG A 2 7.18 10.58 0.53
N GLY A 3 6.29 9.70 0.10
CA GLY A 3 6.48 8.75 -1.00
C GLY A 3 7.50 7.64 -0.71
N SER A 4 7.80 7.34 0.57
CA SER A 4 8.85 6.39 0.95
C SER A 4 8.57 4.96 0.44
N ASN A 5 7.35 4.47 0.54
CA ASN A 5 6.97 3.18 0.00
C ASN A 5 7.11 3.11 -1.52
N MET A 6 6.68 4.15 -2.25
CA MET A 6 6.88 4.23 -3.70
C MET A 6 8.38 4.25 -4.06
N ARG A 7 9.20 5.01 -3.31
CA ARG A 7 10.68 5.01 -3.50
C ARG A 7 11.25 3.62 -3.29
N SER A 8 10.83 2.91 -2.25
CA SER A 8 11.26 1.53 -1.98
C SER A 8 10.96 0.59 -3.15
N LEU A 9 9.77 0.71 -3.77
CA LEU A 9 9.44 -0.09 -4.97
C LEU A 9 10.40 0.18 -6.14
N VAL A 10 10.70 1.45 -6.40
CA VAL A 10 11.63 1.85 -7.47
C VAL A 10 13.06 1.38 -7.18
N GLU A 11 13.52 1.51 -5.94
CA GLU A 11 14.86 1.09 -5.50
C GLU A 11 15.04 -0.44 -5.56
N HIS A 12 13.94 -1.20 -5.41
CA HIS A 12 13.93 -2.65 -5.67
C HIS A 12 13.77 -3.01 -7.15
N GLN A 13 13.96 -2.03 -8.06
CA GLN A 13 13.95 -2.22 -9.52
C GLN A 13 12.65 -2.80 -10.08
N LEU A 14 11.52 -2.57 -9.39
CA LEU A 14 10.21 -2.94 -9.91
C LEU A 14 9.85 -2.08 -11.13
N PRO A 15 9.15 -2.63 -12.13
CA PRO A 15 8.88 -1.96 -13.40
C PRO A 15 7.76 -0.91 -13.25
N VAL A 16 8.04 0.19 -12.55
CA VAL A 16 7.08 1.28 -12.31
C VAL A 16 6.81 2.02 -13.62
N ARG A 17 5.60 1.91 -14.16
CA ARG A 17 5.15 2.53 -15.41
C ARG A 17 4.82 4.00 -15.26
N ALA A 18 4.21 4.37 -14.13
CA ALA A 18 3.87 5.75 -13.80
C ALA A 18 3.67 5.91 -12.29
N VAL A 19 3.81 7.13 -11.80
CA VAL A 19 3.45 7.54 -10.43
C VAL A 19 2.39 8.61 -10.51
N VAL A 20 1.28 8.41 -9.82
CA VAL A 20 0.16 9.35 -9.78
C VAL A 20 -0.02 9.85 -8.35
N SER A 21 -0.27 11.13 -8.18
CA SER A 21 -0.59 11.76 -6.89
C SER A 21 -1.75 12.74 -7.05
N ASN A 22 -2.56 12.90 -6.02
CA ASN A 22 -3.57 13.95 -5.96
C ASN A 22 -3.01 15.33 -5.55
N ARG A 23 -1.68 15.44 -5.38
CA ARG A 23 -0.96 16.68 -5.07
C ARG A 23 0.21 16.86 -6.02
N ALA A 24 0.21 17.96 -6.76
CA ALA A 24 1.25 18.27 -7.76
C ALA A 24 2.64 18.43 -7.13
N GLU A 25 2.68 18.93 -5.89
CA GLU A 25 3.90 19.18 -5.11
C GLU A 25 4.39 17.95 -4.31
N ALA A 26 3.77 16.79 -4.48
CA ALA A 26 4.18 15.60 -3.75
C ALA A 26 5.64 15.22 -4.04
N ALA A 27 6.45 15.04 -2.99
CA ALA A 27 7.86 14.66 -3.10
C ALA A 27 8.08 13.37 -3.89
N GLY A 28 7.10 12.47 -3.90
CA GLY A 28 7.12 11.24 -4.71
C GLY A 28 7.11 11.53 -6.21
N LEU A 29 6.41 12.57 -6.68
CA LEU A 29 6.40 12.94 -8.09
C LEU A 29 7.75 13.52 -8.53
N ALA A 30 8.41 14.35 -7.70
CA ALA A 30 9.74 14.86 -7.98
C ALA A 30 10.74 13.69 -8.12
N PHE A 31 10.73 12.77 -7.13
CA PHE A 31 11.57 11.57 -7.17
C PHE A 31 11.36 10.71 -8.42
N ALA A 32 10.11 10.54 -8.87
CA ALA A 32 9.81 9.78 -10.08
C ALA A 32 10.35 10.47 -11.33
N ARG A 33 10.17 11.81 -11.45
CA ARG A 33 10.71 12.60 -12.59
C ARG A 33 12.22 12.50 -12.68
N ASP A 34 12.93 12.61 -11.55
CA ASP A 34 14.40 12.53 -11.49
C ASP A 34 14.93 11.17 -11.99
N ARG A 35 14.06 10.15 -12.05
CA ARG A 35 14.37 8.80 -12.55
C ARG A 35 13.76 8.48 -13.92
N GLY A 36 13.21 9.49 -14.60
CA GLY A 36 12.59 9.30 -15.91
C GLY A 36 11.27 8.53 -15.87
N ILE A 37 10.65 8.39 -14.70
CA ILE A 37 9.35 7.74 -14.53
C ILE A 37 8.24 8.78 -14.74
N PRO A 38 7.24 8.53 -15.61
CA PRO A 38 6.08 9.39 -15.75
C PRO A 38 5.44 9.73 -14.40
N ALA A 39 5.33 11.02 -14.10
CA ALA A 39 4.87 11.51 -12.80
C ALA A 39 3.73 12.51 -13.01
N LEU A 40 2.54 12.11 -12.61
CA LEU A 40 1.28 12.77 -12.94
C LEU A 40 0.57 13.27 -11.68
N ALA A 41 -0.04 14.43 -11.79
CA ALA A 41 -0.90 14.96 -10.74
C ALA A 41 -2.35 14.98 -11.23
N LEU A 42 -3.26 14.47 -10.42
CA LEU A 42 -4.69 14.55 -10.65
C LEU A 42 -5.36 15.08 -9.38
N ASP A 43 -5.70 16.37 -9.38
CA ASP A 43 -6.27 17.01 -8.19
C ASP A 43 -7.74 16.59 -8.01
N HIS A 44 -8.02 15.86 -6.94
CA HIS A 44 -9.37 15.41 -6.62
C HIS A 44 -10.36 16.55 -6.37
N ARG A 45 -9.89 17.77 -6.03
CA ARG A 45 -10.73 18.94 -5.77
C ARG A 45 -11.32 19.52 -7.05
N ALA A 46 -10.80 19.14 -8.22
CA ALA A 46 -11.34 19.54 -9.51
C ALA A 46 -12.58 18.73 -9.94
N TYR A 47 -13.00 17.75 -9.13
CA TYR A 47 -14.12 16.85 -9.44
C TYR A 47 -15.26 17.01 -8.44
N SER A 48 -16.50 16.93 -8.95
CA SER A 48 -17.71 17.14 -8.14
C SER A 48 -18.06 15.96 -7.22
N SER A 49 -17.53 14.77 -7.51
CA SER A 49 -17.77 13.55 -6.73
C SER A 49 -16.54 12.65 -6.70
N ARG A 50 -16.55 11.71 -5.75
CA ARG A 50 -15.53 10.64 -5.68
C ARG A 50 -15.54 9.79 -6.95
N GLU A 51 -16.73 9.44 -7.43
CA GLU A 51 -16.93 8.60 -8.61
C GLU A 51 -16.36 9.26 -9.86
N SER A 52 -16.59 10.58 -10.07
CA SER A 52 -16.04 11.31 -11.22
C SER A 52 -14.51 11.44 -11.14
N PHE A 53 -13.95 11.62 -9.96
CA PHE A 53 -12.49 11.59 -9.75
C PHE A 53 -11.91 10.22 -10.05
N ASP A 54 -12.51 9.16 -9.51
CA ASP A 54 -12.02 7.80 -9.67
C ASP A 54 -12.13 7.32 -11.12
N GLN A 55 -13.16 7.76 -11.85
CA GLN A 55 -13.25 7.52 -13.29
C GLN A 55 -12.10 8.18 -14.05
N ALA A 56 -11.83 9.46 -13.80
CA ALA A 56 -10.70 10.16 -14.42
C ALA A 56 -9.35 9.54 -14.03
N LEU A 57 -9.23 9.06 -12.79
CA LEU A 57 -8.05 8.35 -12.31
C LEU A 57 -7.87 7.02 -13.06
N THR A 58 -8.94 6.26 -13.27
CA THR A 58 -8.94 5.02 -14.06
C THR A 58 -8.47 5.29 -15.49
N GLU A 59 -9.07 6.28 -16.17
CA GLU A 59 -8.71 6.65 -17.54
C GLU A 59 -7.22 7.07 -17.65
N LEU A 60 -6.72 7.77 -16.62
CA LEU A 60 -5.31 8.18 -16.56
C LEU A 60 -4.37 6.98 -16.39
N ILE A 61 -4.71 6.06 -15.48
CA ILE A 61 -3.90 4.87 -15.17
C ILE A 61 -3.88 3.91 -16.36
N ASP A 62 -5.02 3.68 -17.01
CA ASP A 62 -5.17 2.72 -18.11
C ASP A 62 -4.33 3.09 -19.34
N ARG A 63 -3.97 4.37 -19.54
CA ARG A 63 -3.03 4.81 -20.60
C ARG A 63 -1.64 4.18 -20.47
N TYR A 64 -1.27 3.74 -19.27
CA TYR A 64 0.02 3.10 -19.00
C TYR A 64 -0.03 1.58 -19.04
N HIS A 65 -1.21 0.99 -19.31
CA HIS A 65 -1.43 -0.46 -19.38
C HIS A 65 -0.79 -1.23 -18.23
N PRO A 66 -1.10 -0.89 -16.95
CA PRO A 66 -0.45 -1.51 -15.81
C PRO A 66 -0.92 -2.95 -15.61
N GLU A 67 0.01 -3.83 -15.28
CA GLU A 67 -0.32 -5.19 -14.81
C GLU A 67 -0.89 -5.15 -13.39
N ALA A 68 -0.44 -4.21 -12.58
CA ALA A 68 -0.92 -4.00 -11.21
C ALA A 68 -1.02 -2.52 -10.86
N VAL A 69 -1.94 -2.17 -9.97
CA VAL A 69 -2.09 -0.84 -9.37
C VAL A 69 -1.73 -0.94 -7.88
N ILE A 70 -0.78 -0.11 -7.45
CA ILE A 70 -0.19 -0.18 -6.12
C ILE A 70 -0.52 1.10 -5.35
N LEU A 71 -1.26 0.96 -4.25
CA LEU A 71 -1.58 2.06 -3.35
C LEU A 71 -0.48 2.22 -2.30
N ALA A 72 0.26 3.32 -2.37
CA ALA A 72 1.37 3.64 -1.47
C ALA A 72 1.09 4.95 -0.72
N GLY A 73 0.50 4.87 0.47
CA GLY A 73 0.08 6.05 1.24
C GLY A 73 -1.12 6.76 0.63
N PHE A 74 -2.00 6.03 -0.01
CA PHE A 74 -3.27 6.53 -0.53
C PHE A 74 -4.29 6.59 0.61
N MET A 75 -4.81 7.79 0.92
CA MET A 75 -5.65 8.05 2.11
C MET A 75 -7.12 8.33 1.77
N ARG A 76 -7.55 8.01 0.57
CA ARG A 76 -8.93 8.23 0.13
C ARG A 76 -9.65 6.90 0.00
N ILE A 77 -10.95 6.91 0.25
CA ILE A 77 -11.80 5.75 -0.04
C ILE A 77 -12.07 5.74 -1.54
N LEU A 78 -11.72 4.66 -2.20
CA LEU A 78 -11.97 4.43 -3.62
C LEU A 78 -13.43 4.01 -3.85
N SER A 79 -13.97 4.38 -4.99
CA SER A 79 -15.31 3.93 -5.40
C SER A 79 -15.33 2.43 -5.70
N VAL A 80 -16.48 1.81 -5.56
CA VAL A 80 -16.68 0.39 -5.91
C VAL A 80 -16.32 0.12 -7.38
N GLY A 81 -16.62 1.07 -8.28
CA GLY A 81 -16.29 0.97 -9.70
C GLY A 81 -14.79 0.88 -9.94
N PHE A 82 -14.00 1.75 -9.29
CA PHE A 82 -12.53 1.71 -9.38
C PHE A 82 -11.96 0.38 -8.84
N VAL A 83 -12.41 -0.04 -7.66
CA VAL A 83 -11.92 -1.28 -7.03
C VAL A 83 -12.22 -2.51 -7.91
N ARG A 84 -13.43 -2.60 -8.46
CA ARG A 84 -13.81 -3.70 -9.36
C ARG A 84 -13.03 -3.69 -10.68
N HIS A 85 -12.73 -2.51 -11.23
CA HIS A 85 -11.93 -2.38 -12.46
C HIS A 85 -10.52 -2.99 -12.32
N TYR A 86 -9.93 -2.86 -11.13
CA TYR A 86 -8.60 -3.40 -10.83
C TYR A 86 -8.64 -4.63 -9.91
N GLU A 87 -9.76 -5.32 -9.82
CA GLU A 87 -9.92 -6.52 -8.98
C GLU A 87 -8.84 -7.56 -9.29
N GLY A 88 -8.25 -8.15 -8.24
CA GLY A 88 -7.17 -9.13 -8.34
C GLY A 88 -5.78 -8.55 -8.68
N ARG A 89 -5.67 -7.25 -8.98
CA ARG A 89 -4.41 -6.56 -9.32
C ARG A 89 -4.25 -5.19 -8.64
N LEU A 90 -5.07 -4.90 -7.64
CA LEU A 90 -5.02 -3.71 -6.80
C LEU A 90 -4.61 -4.11 -5.38
N ILE A 91 -3.44 -3.64 -4.93
CA ILE A 91 -2.94 -3.92 -3.59
C ILE A 91 -2.58 -2.64 -2.83
N ASN A 92 -2.65 -2.73 -1.51
CA ASN A 92 -2.35 -1.64 -0.59
C ASN A 92 -1.40 -2.11 0.51
N ILE A 93 -0.60 -1.19 1.03
CA ILE A 93 0.14 -1.36 2.30
C ILE A 93 -0.56 -0.58 3.40
N HIS A 94 -0.87 -1.24 4.50
CA HIS A 94 -1.52 -0.66 5.67
C HIS A 94 -0.63 -0.80 6.91
N PRO A 95 -0.41 0.29 7.68
CA PRO A 95 0.55 0.29 8.78
C PRO A 95 -0.05 -0.27 10.07
N SER A 96 -0.65 -1.46 10.00
CA SER A 96 -1.10 -2.26 11.15
C SER A 96 -1.13 -3.75 10.81
N LEU A 97 -1.27 -4.60 11.82
CA LEU A 97 -1.55 -6.03 11.65
C LEU A 97 -3.07 -6.23 11.48
N LEU A 98 -3.56 -6.06 10.25
CA LEU A 98 -4.96 -6.28 9.94
C LEU A 98 -5.44 -7.68 10.39
N PRO A 99 -6.67 -7.81 10.90
CA PRO A 99 -7.77 -6.83 10.93
C PRO A 99 -7.68 -5.80 12.08
N ALA A 100 -6.65 -5.85 12.93
CA ALA A 100 -6.48 -4.87 13.99
C ALA A 100 -6.14 -3.48 13.43
N PHE A 101 -6.72 -2.43 14.02
CA PHE A 101 -6.42 -1.02 13.70
C PHE A 101 -6.62 -0.66 12.21
N ALA A 102 -7.69 -1.14 11.56
CA ALA A 102 -8.10 -0.66 10.25
C ALA A 102 -8.36 0.87 10.27
N GLY A 103 -8.17 1.55 9.14
CA GLY A 103 -8.35 3.00 9.01
C GLY A 103 -7.13 3.82 9.46
N LEU A 104 -7.36 5.04 9.91
CA LEU A 104 -6.32 6.03 10.22
C LEU A 104 -5.72 5.88 11.63
N ASP A 105 -4.63 6.62 11.89
CA ASP A 105 -3.97 6.80 13.19
C ASP A 105 -3.58 5.48 13.89
N THR A 106 -3.13 4.51 13.09
CA THR A 106 -2.87 3.13 13.55
C THR A 106 -1.84 3.06 14.67
N HIS A 107 -0.74 3.83 14.58
CA HIS A 107 0.32 3.83 15.59
C HIS A 107 -0.15 4.44 16.91
N ALA A 108 -0.81 5.59 16.87
CA ALA A 108 -1.38 6.23 18.07
C ALA A 108 -2.41 5.31 18.75
N ARG A 109 -3.26 4.65 17.96
CA ARG A 109 -4.27 3.70 18.47
C ARG A 109 -3.63 2.45 19.07
N ALA A 110 -2.57 1.92 18.46
CA ALA A 110 -1.82 0.77 18.97
C ALA A 110 -1.16 1.10 20.32
N LEU A 111 -0.50 2.25 20.43
CA LEU A 111 0.10 2.73 21.68
C LEU A 111 -0.96 2.92 22.78
N LYS A 112 -2.07 3.58 22.44
CA LYS A 112 -3.20 3.79 23.38
C LYS A 112 -3.80 2.48 23.86
N ALA A 113 -3.91 1.48 22.99
CA ALA A 113 -4.43 0.15 23.33
C ALA A 113 -3.45 -0.69 24.16
N GLY A 114 -2.19 -0.27 24.29
CA GLY A 114 -1.18 -0.98 25.07
C GLY A 114 -0.77 -2.33 24.48
N VAL A 115 -0.96 -2.55 23.18
CA VAL A 115 -0.53 -3.80 22.51
C VAL A 115 0.99 -3.96 22.58
N LYS A 116 1.47 -5.19 22.59
CA LYS A 116 2.90 -5.50 22.65
C LYS A 116 3.51 -5.78 21.29
N VAL A 117 2.67 -5.97 20.28
CA VAL A 117 3.07 -6.23 18.89
C VAL A 117 2.21 -5.36 17.97
N HIS A 118 2.86 -4.74 17.00
CA HIS A 118 2.25 -3.96 15.93
C HIS A 118 2.92 -4.30 14.61
N GLY A 119 2.59 -3.64 13.48
CA GLY A 119 3.26 -3.96 12.24
C GLY A 119 2.60 -3.37 11.01
N ALA A 120 2.80 -4.06 9.89
CA ALA A 120 2.23 -3.68 8.60
C ALA A 120 1.63 -4.88 7.87
N THR A 121 0.68 -4.62 7.00
CA THR A 121 -0.02 -5.61 6.18
C THR A 121 -0.05 -5.16 4.72
N VAL A 122 0.36 -6.03 3.80
CA VAL A 122 0.04 -5.88 2.38
C VAL A 122 -1.16 -6.76 2.06
N HIS A 123 -2.17 -6.18 1.43
CA HIS A 123 -3.43 -6.87 1.14
C HIS A 123 -3.99 -6.45 -0.22
N PHE A 124 -4.82 -7.29 -0.81
CA PHE A 124 -5.66 -6.88 -1.93
C PHE A 124 -6.71 -5.88 -1.47
N VAL A 125 -7.03 -4.93 -2.32
CA VAL A 125 -8.06 -3.94 -2.02
C VAL A 125 -9.42 -4.46 -2.46
N THR A 126 -10.38 -4.36 -1.56
CA THR A 126 -11.80 -4.65 -1.79
C THR A 126 -12.64 -3.40 -1.52
N PRO A 127 -13.93 -3.37 -1.89
CA PRO A 127 -14.80 -2.23 -1.55
C PRO A 127 -14.90 -1.93 -0.04
N ASP A 128 -14.72 -2.94 0.80
CA ASP A 128 -14.67 -2.78 2.25
C ASP A 128 -13.29 -2.29 2.69
N LEU A 129 -13.27 -1.27 3.56
CA LEU A 129 -12.03 -0.62 4.00
C LEU A 129 -11.13 -1.60 4.74
N ASP A 130 -9.90 -1.74 4.23
CA ASP A 130 -8.81 -2.56 4.81
C ASP A 130 -9.22 -4.01 5.14
N ALA A 131 -10.20 -4.57 4.41
CA ALA A 131 -10.77 -5.89 4.68
C ALA A 131 -10.43 -6.95 3.61
N GLY A 132 -9.64 -6.58 2.60
CA GLY A 132 -9.29 -7.50 1.51
C GLY A 132 -8.29 -8.60 1.92
N PRO A 133 -8.15 -9.66 1.10
CA PRO A 133 -7.27 -10.79 1.38
C PRO A 133 -5.82 -10.38 1.63
N ILE A 134 -5.26 -10.87 2.74
CA ILE A 134 -3.92 -10.53 3.21
C ILE A 134 -2.88 -11.31 2.41
N ILE A 135 -1.86 -10.61 1.87
CA ILE A 135 -0.76 -11.20 1.12
C ILE A 135 0.39 -11.53 2.06
N VAL A 136 0.85 -10.57 2.84
CA VAL A 136 1.98 -10.71 3.77
C VAL A 136 1.87 -9.70 4.90
N GLN A 137 2.33 -10.10 6.08
CA GLN A 137 2.40 -9.24 7.27
C GLN A 137 3.80 -9.19 7.83
N ALA A 138 4.18 -8.05 8.39
CA ALA A 138 5.39 -7.92 9.19
C ALA A 138 5.07 -7.35 10.56
N ALA A 139 5.57 -8.00 11.60
CA ALA A 139 5.33 -7.62 12.99
C ALA A 139 6.60 -7.04 13.64
N VAL A 140 6.40 -6.06 14.51
CA VAL A 140 7.44 -5.42 15.32
C VAL A 140 7.00 -5.34 16.78
N PRO A 141 7.93 -5.35 17.74
CA PRO A 141 7.60 -5.09 19.14
C PRO A 141 7.15 -3.64 19.34
N VAL A 142 6.23 -3.44 20.27
CA VAL A 142 5.89 -2.12 20.83
C VAL A 142 6.62 -1.99 22.16
N ARG A 143 7.50 -1.00 22.27
CA ARG A 143 8.34 -0.78 23.44
C ARG A 143 7.65 0.14 24.44
N PRO A 144 7.94 0.02 25.75
CA PRO A 144 7.30 0.87 26.76
C PRO A 144 7.56 2.37 26.58
N ASP A 145 8.68 2.73 25.98
CA ASP A 145 9.14 4.10 25.72
C ASP A 145 8.85 4.60 24.31
N ASP A 146 8.10 3.84 23.50
CA ASP A 146 7.75 4.26 22.15
C ASP A 146 6.89 5.51 22.14
N SER A 147 7.31 6.46 21.32
CA SER A 147 6.45 7.48 20.76
C SER A 147 5.80 6.97 19.47
N GLU A 148 4.77 7.68 18.98
CA GLU A 148 4.18 7.39 17.67
C GLU A 148 5.24 7.41 16.56
N ALA A 149 6.18 8.35 16.61
CA ALA A 149 7.23 8.48 15.61
C ALA A 149 8.23 7.32 15.63
N THR A 150 8.62 6.82 16.80
CA THR A 150 9.56 5.68 16.91
C THR A 150 8.92 4.38 16.47
N LEU A 151 7.65 4.15 16.84
CA LEU A 151 6.89 3.00 16.38
C LEU A 151 6.66 3.05 14.86
N ALA A 152 6.25 4.22 14.33
CA ALA A 152 6.04 4.41 12.88
C ALA A 152 7.33 4.17 12.09
N ALA A 153 8.49 4.62 12.56
CA ALA A 153 9.77 4.38 11.90
C ALA A 153 10.12 2.89 11.85
N ARG A 154 9.86 2.16 12.95
CA ARG A 154 10.10 0.71 13.03
C ARG A 154 9.18 -0.07 12.11
N VAL A 155 7.89 0.30 12.03
CA VAL A 155 6.92 -0.29 11.10
C VAL A 155 7.30 0.01 9.65
N LEU A 156 7.65 1.27 9.33
CA LEU A 156 8.05 1.67 7.99
C LEU A 156 9.25 0.88 7.45
N ALA A 157 10.22 0.56 8.32
CA ALA A 157 11.35 -0.28 7.93
C ALA A 157 10.90 -1.68 7.46
N GLN A 158 9.83 -2.22 8.04
CA GLN A 158 9.25 -3.48 7.61
C GLN A 158 8.38 -3.33 6.36
N GLU A 159 7.65 -2.21 6.22
CA GLU A 159 6.90 -1.93 5.00
C GLU A 159 7.81 -1.96 3.76
N HIS A 160 9.00 -1.36 3.85
CA HIS A 160 9.98 -1.35 2.77
C HIS A 160 10.54 -2.73 2.42
N ARG A 161 10.32 -3.75 3.25
CA ARG A 161 10.70 -5.15 2.98
C ARG A 161 9.56 -5.95 2.38
N ILE A 162 8.38 -5.88 3.02
CA ILE A 162 7.24 -6.72 2.61
C ILE A 162 6.51 -6.17 1.38
N PHE A 163 6.53 -4.86 1.16
CA PHE A 163 5.78 -4.28 0.04
C PHE A 163 6.39 -4.62 -1.32
N PRO A 164 7.72 -4.43 -1.55
CA PRO A 164 8.35 -4.89 -2.78
C PRO A 164 8.18 -6.40 -3.02
N LEU A 165 8.30 -7.20 -1.96
CA LEU A 165 8.12 -8.65 -2.01
C LEU A 165 6.71 -9.03 -2.51
N ALA A 166 5.67 -8.42 -1.94
CA ALA A 166 4.30 -8.67 -2.34
C ALA A 166 4.05 -8.27 -3.81
N VAL A 167 4.61 -7.12 -4.24
CA VAL A 167 4.52 -6.68 -5.64
C VAL A 167 5.23 -7.65 -6.58
N GLN A 168 6.42 -8.17 -6.20
CA GLN A 168 7.12 -9.19 -6.97
C GLN A 168 6.28 -10.46 -7.14
N TRP A 169 5.67 -10.96 -6.07
CA TRP A 169 4.78 -12.12 -6.13
C TRP A 169 3.57 -11.88 -7.02
N LEU A 170 2.98 -10.67 -6.95
CA LEU A 170 1.83 -10.31 -7.79
C LEU A 170 2.23 -10.28 -9.28
N LEU A 171 3.28 -9.55 -9.64
CA LEU A 171 3.76 -9.44 -11.03
C LEU A 171 4.28 -10.77 -11.57
N GLY A 172 4.82 -11.62 -10.72
CA GLY A 172 5.27 -12.98 -11.08
C GLY A 172 4.14 -14.00 -11.23
N GLY A 173 2.86 -13.59 -11.06
CA GLY A 173 1.70 -14.50 -11.13
C GLY A 173 1.71 -15.58 -10.05
N GLN A 174 2.38 -15.33 -8.92
CA GLN A 174 2.58 -16.32 -7.85
C GLN A 174 1.44 -16.33 -6.82
N LEU A 175 0.52 -15.35 -6.88
CA LEU A 175 -0.57 -15.21 -5.92
C LEU A 175 -1.84 -15.91 -6.42
N ARG A 176 -2.46 -16.72 -5.56
CA ARG A 176 -3.77 -17.32 -5.76
C ARG A 176 -4.66 -17.07 -4.54
N ILE A 177 -5.86 -16.58 -4.77
CA ILE A 177 -6.85 -16.40 -3.70
C ILE A 177 -7.80 -17.61 -3.71
N ASP A 178 -7.95 -18.25 -2.55
CA ASP A 178 -8.91 -19.33 -2.36
C ASP A 178 -9.71 -19.08 -1.07
N LYS A 179 -11.02 -18.94 -1.18
CA LYS A 179 -11.94 -18.65 -0.05
C LYS A 179 -11.48 -17.49 0.83
N GLY A 180 -10.95 -16.41 0.21
CA GLY A 180 -10.47 -15.23 0.92
C GLY A 180 -9.05 -15.35 1.51
N VAL A 181 -8.38 -16.49 1.35
CA VAL A 181 -7.00 -16.70 1.78
C VAL A 181 -6.07 -16.62 0.58
N VAL A 182 -4.98 -15.84 0.71
CA VAL A 182 -3.94 -15.75 -0.32
C VAL A 182 -2.92 -16.86 -0.12
N HIS A 183 -2.64 -17.57 -1.19
CA HIS A 183 -1.58 -18.57 -1.28
C HIS A 183 -0.49 -18.07 -2.23
N VAL A 184 0.77 -18.25 -1.86
CA VAL A 184 1.93 -17.92 -2.68
C VAL A 184 2.55 -19.19 -3.24
N ALA A 185 2.85 -19.22 -4.53
CA ALA A 185 3.50 -20.37 -5.16
C ALA A 185 4.85 -20.68 -4.48
N GLY A 186 5.11 -21.97 -4.24
CA GLY A 186 6.30 -22.40 -3.48
C GLY A 186 6.15 -22.28 -1.96
N ASN A 187 5.01 -21.77 -1.47
CA ASN A 187 4.67 -21.66 -0.05
C ASN A 187 5.76 -20.95 0.82
N PRO A 188 6.31 -19.79 0.39
CA PRO A 188 7.22 -19.03 1.23
C PRO A 188 6.48 -18.50 2.46
N PRO A 189 7.19 -18.12 3.55
CA PRO A 189 6.57 -17.45 4.68
C PRO A 189 5.87 -16.15 4.27
N GLN A 190 4.58 -16.02 4.58
CA GLN A 190 3.80 -14.80 4.37
C GLN A 190 3.77 -13.93 5.64
N TRP A 191 4.77 -14.06 6.47
CA TRP A 191 4.94 -13.27 7.68
C TRP A 191 6.42 -13.06 8.00
N MET A 192 6.72 -11.94 8.64
CA MET A 192 8.03 -11.59 9.16
C MET A 192 7.89 -11.03 10.57
N PHE A 193 8.85 -11.34 11.44
CA PHE A 193 8.95 -10.73 12.76
C PHE A 193 10.35 -10.14 12.93
N ASN A 194 10.42 -8.85 13.29
CA ASN A 194 11.65 -8.20 13.63
C ASN A 194 11.64 -7.85 15.13
N ALA A 195 12.49 -8.52 15.90
CA ALA A 195 12.61 -8.33 17.36
C ALA A 195 13.55 -7.18 17.74
N SER A 196 14.30 -6.62 16.78
CA SER A 196 15.30 -5.56 17.02
C SER A 196 14.71 -4.15 16.99
#